data_b3d50be6539cf504b0b51030dac8f8cf
#
_entry.id   b3d50be6539cf504b0b51030dac8f8cf
#
_cell.length_a   1.000
_cell.length_b   1.000
_cell.length_c   1.000
_cell.angle_alpha   90.00
_cell.angle_beta   90.00
_cell.angle_gamma   90.00
#
_symmetry.space_group_name_H-M   'P 1'
#
loop_
_entity.id
_entity.type
_entity.pdbx_description
1 polymer ?
#
loop_
_entity_poly.entity_id
_entity_poly.type
_entity_poly.pdbx_seq_one_letter_code
_entity_poly.pdbx_strand_id
1 'polypeptide(L)'
;CLQILKKGQKSMARNDGIDRTLARNQDLETPDDVTKVQEHNEREKDRYSNVDIVPERTALNVHFKSPTDDYVKMFEQMEQDKIISTRGLKPDAVKYGELVFDVNSAYFYNHGGYEFAKQFYADAYKAAVEIVGGEQYILSAVMHADERNRGNVGSSGVRMCTTITSCGLYPGGGETNPVVEAMQG
;
A
#
# COMPACT_ATOMS: atom_id res chain seq x y z
N CYS A 1 -1.89 -18.07 6.43
CA CYS A 1 -2.22 -18.36 5.02
C CYS A 1 -2.56 -17.06 4.32
N LEU A 2 -1.71 -16.63 3.40
CA LEU A 2 -1.95 -15.46 2.55
C LEU A 2 -3.00 -15.84 1.50
N GLN A 3 -4.18 -15.24 1.51
CA GLN A 3 -5.15 -15.37 0.42
C GLN A 3 -5.04 -14.14 -0.49
N ILE A 4 -4.62 -14.37 -1.73
CA ILE A 4 -4.60 -13.37 -2.79
C ILE A 4 -6.01 -13.30 -3.38
N LEU A 5 -6.67 -12.15 -3.26
CA LEU A 5 -7.98 -11.93 -3.87
C LEU A 5 -7.82 -11.22 -5.22
N LYS A 6 -8.46 -11.78 -6.24
CA LYS A 6 -8.56 -11.16 -7.57
C LYS A 6 -9.39 -9.87 -7.53
N LYS A 7 -9.06 -8.92 -8.43
CA LYS A 7 -9.74 -7.63 -8.66
C LYS A 7 -11.27 -7.80 -8.55
N GLY A 8 -11.91 -7.14 -7.59
CA GLY A 8 -13.37 -7.05 -7.49
C GLY A 8 -14.04 -7.75 -6.30
N GLN A 9 -13.35 -8.52 -5.48
CA GLN A 9 -13.97 -9.09 -4.28
C GLN A 9 -13.89 -8.12 -3.10
N LYS A 10 -15.05 -7.63 -2.66
CA LYS A 10 -15.16 -6.91 -1.38
C LYS A 10 -14.84 -7.88 -0.24
N SER A 11 -13.73 -7.67 0.45
CA SER A 11 -13.44 -8.33 1.71
C SER A 11 -14.48 -7.88 2.74
N MET A 12 -15.37 -8.77 3.14
CA MET A 12 -16.23 -8.55 4.30
C MET A 12 -15.49 -9.08 5.52
N ALA A 13 -15.12 -8.20 6.45
CA ALA A 13 -14.62 -8.61 7.75
C ALA A 13 -15.70 -9.43 8.46
N ARG A 14 -15.46 -10.72 8.67
CA ARG A 14 -16.34 -11.60 9.42
C ARG A 14 -15.76 -11.79 10.82
N ASN A 15 -16.58 -11.56 11.83
CA ASN A 15 -16.22 -11.86 13.22
C ASN A 15 -16.47 -13.34 13.50
N ASP A 16 -15.70 -14.20 12.86
CA ASP A 16 -15.79 -15.67 12.96
C ASP A 16 -14.56 -16.28 13.68
N GLY A 17 -13.76 -15.44 14.36
CA GLY A 17 -12.56 -15.85 15.08
C GLY A 17 -11.39 -16.25 14.18
N ILE A 18 -11.49 -16.02 12.86
CA ILE A 18 -10.40 -16.31 11.93
C ILE A 18 -9.63 -15.03 11.65
N ASP A 19 -8.35 -15.03 11.99
CA ASP A 19 -7.44 -13.95 11.61
C ASP A 19 -7.18 -13.99 10.11
N ARG A 20 -7.59 -12.92 9.41
CA ARG A 20 -7.43 -12.80 7.98
C ARG A 20 -6.42 -11.72 7.65
N THR A 21 -5.47 -12.09 6.82
CA THR A 21 -4.54 -11.16 6.19
C THR A 21 -4.84 -11.10 4.70
N LEU A 22 -4.92 -9.90 4.16
CA LEU A 22 -5.07 -9.63 2.75
C LEU A 22 -3.83 -8.89 2.27
N ALA A 23 -3.18 -9.41 1.24
CA ALA A 23 -2.26 -8.64 0.42
C ALA A 23 -2.88 -8.43 -0.95
N ARG A 24 -2.91 -7.20 -1.41
CA ARG A 24 -3.47 -6.82 -2.71
C ARG A 24 -2.45 -5.98 -3.45
N ASN A 25 -2.12 -6.38 -4.68
CA ASN A 25 -1.44 -5.53 -5.61
C ASN A 25 -2.45 -4.84 -6.54
N GLN A 26 -2.21 -3.57 -6.82
CA GLN A 26 -2.99 -2.76 -7.73
C GLN A 26 -2.05 -2.05 -8.69
N ASP A 27 -2.28 -2.25 -9.98
CA ASP A 27 -1.62 -1.50 -11.03
C ASP A 27 -2.19 -0.09 -11.08
N LEU A 28 -1.31 0.91 -11.17
CA LEU A 28 -1.68 2.30 -11.40
C LEU A 28 -1.32 2.63 -12.85
N GLU A 29 -2.35 2.74 -13.69
CA GLU A 29 -2.18 2.77 -15.15
C GLU A 29 -1.79 4.15 -15.64
N THR A 30 -2.23 5.20 -14.94
CA THR A 30 -2.04 6.59 -15.37
C THR A 30 -1.40 7.45 -14.28
N PRO A 31 -0.72 8.56 -14.63
CA PRO A 31 -0.25 9.55 -13.66
C PRO A 31 -1.38 10.11 -12.78
N ASP A 32 -2.60 10.21 -13.32
CA ASP A 32 -3.77 10.67 -12.57
C ASP A 32 -4.16 9.66 -11.46
N ASP A 33 -4.03 8.36 -11.71
CA ASP A 33 -4.25 7.34 -10.69
C ASP A 33 -3.17 7.41 -9.59
N VAL A 34 -1.92 7.66 -9.97
CA VAL A 34 -0.81 7.86 -9.03
C VAL A 34 -1.05 9.09 -8.15
N THR A 35 -1.51 10.19 -8.75
CA THR A 35 -1.84 11.42 -8.00
C THR A 35 -2.98 11.19 -7.01
N LYS A 36 -4.04 10.46 -7.41
CA LYS A 36 -5.16 10.12 -6.51
C LYS A 36 -4.72 9.25 -5.34
N VAL A 37 -3.82 8.31 -5.60
CA VAL A 37 -3.23 7.45 -4.55
C VAL A 37 -2.38 8.29 -3.60
N GLN A 38 -1.54 9.19 -4.11
CA GLN A 38 -0.77 10.10 -3.29
C GLN A 38 -1.68 10.95 -2.40
N GLU A 39 -2.67 11.63 -2.97
CA GLU A 39 -3.63 12.44 -2.21
C GLU A 39 -4.29 11.64 -1.06
N HIS A 40 -4.57 10.35 -1.30
CA HIS A 40 -5.12 9.48 -0.27
C HIS A 40 -4.09 9.12 0.79
N ASN A 41 -2.90 8.70 0.38
CA ASN A 41 -1.86 8.20 1.27
C ASN A 41 -1.28 9.31 2.16
N GLU A 42 -1.06 10.48 1.56
CA GLU A 42 -0.44 11.62 2.25
C GLU A 42 -1.49 12.52 2.95
N ARG A 43 -2.78 12.17 2.84
CA ARG A 43 -3.88 12.98 3.42
C ARG A 43 -3.88 14.43 2.96
N GLU A 44 -3.62 14.67 1.67
CA GLU A 44 -3.47 16.02 1.10
C GLU A 44 -4.80 16.75 0.88
N LYS A 45 -5.95 16.06 1.02
CA LYS A 45 -7.27 16.66 0.83
C LYS A 45 -7.84 17.23 2.12
N ASP A 46 -8.33 18.45 2.07
CA ASP A 46 -9.07 19.06 3.18
C ASP A 46 -10.41 18.37 3.49
N ARG A 47 -11.01 17.73 2.48
CA ARG A 47 -12.26 16.97 2.61
C ARG A 47 -12.19 15.69 1.80
N TYR A 48 -12.31 14.59 2.50
CA TYR A 48 -12.45 13.27 1.88
C TYR A 48 -13.92 12.96 1.65
N SER A 49 -14.28 12.58 0.42
CA SER A 49 -15.59 11.96 0.15
C SER A 49 -15.73 10.61 0.85
N ASN A 50 -14.59 10.02 1.25
CA ASN A 50 -14.56 8.81 2.06
C ASN A 50 -14.87 9.17 3.53
N VAL A 51 -16.12 8.93 3.94
CA VAL A 51 -16.58 9.10 5.32
C VAL A 51 -15.92 8.15 6.34
N ASP A 52 -14.99 7.30 5.87
CA ASP A 52 -14.30 6.34 6.72
C ASP A 52 -13.06 6.93 7.39
N ILE A 53 -12.55 8.06 6.91
CA ILE A 53 -11.42 8.73 7.53
C ILE A 53 -11.86 9.43 8.80
N VAL A 54 -11.09 9.25 9.87
CA VAL A 54 -11.25 9.88 11.18
C VAL A 54 -10.11 10.88 11.36
N PRO A 55 -10.32 12.18 11.04
CA PRO A 55 -9.23 13.17 10.98
C PRO A 55 -8.46 13.32 12.30
N GLU A 56 -9.14 13.14 13.44
CA GLU A 56 -8.53 13.23 14.78
C GLU A 56 -7.49 12.13 15.02
N ARG A 57 -7.46 11.11 14.17
CA ARG A 57 -6.52 9.98 14.26
C ARG A 57 -5.41 10.02 13.21
N THR A 58 -5.43 10.97 12.28
CA THR A 58 -4.42 11.08 11.23
C THR A 58 -3.00 11.20 11.79
N ALA A 59 -2.83 11.80 12.97
CA ALA A 59 -1.56 11.85 13.68
C ALA A 59 -1.02 10.47 14.10
N LEU A 60 -1.83 9.41 14.03
CA LEU A 60 -1.42 8.02 14.30
C LEU A 60 -0.97 7.28 13.05
N ASN A 61 -1.09 7.87 11.87
CA ASN A 61 -0.51 7.31 10.65
C ASN A 61 1.02 7.33 10.75
N VAL A 62 1.66 6.30 10.24
CA VAL A 62 3.12 6.14 10.34
C VAL A 62 3.69 5.97 8.94
N HIS A 63 4.56 6.87 8.54
CA HIS A 63 5.36 6.71 7.34
C HIS A 63 6.61 5.88 7.65
N PHE A 64 6.73 4.72 7.03
CA PHE A 64 7.97 3.94 7.01
C PHE A 64 8.94 4.51 5.98
N LYS A 65 8.38 5.08 4.90
CA LYS A 65 9.08 5.94 3.96
C LYS A 65 8.18 7.09 3.56
N SER A 66 8.61 8.30 3.85
CA SER A 66 7.95 9.52 3.37
C SER A 66 8.39 9.84 1.94
N PRO A 67 7.48 10.32 1.08
CA PRO A 67 7.87 10.83 -0.23
C PRO A 67 8.70 12.11 -0.08
N THR A 68 9.56 12.35 -1.05
CA THR A 68 10.40 13.58 -1.10
C THR A 68 9.82 14.65 -2.01
N ASP A 69 8.89 14.30 -2.88
CA ASP A 69 8.14 15.16 -3.80
C ASP A 69 6.86 14.43 -4.24
N ASP A 70 6.11 14.98 -5.19
CA ASP A 70 5.02 14.28 -5.85
C ASP A 70 5.49 12.95 -6.42
N TYR A 71 4.69 11.89 -6.30
CA TYR A 71 5.07 10.55 -6.75
C TYR A 71 5.44 10.51 -8.23
N VAL A 72 4.72 11.27 -9.07
CA VAL A 72 5.01 11.36 -10.51
C VAL A 72 6.37 12.01 -10.74
N LYS A 73 6.68 13.09 -10.03
CA LYS A 73 7.99 13.76 -10.14
C LYS A 73 9.13 12.89 -9.61
N MET A 74 8.90 12.16 -8.50
CA MET A 74 9.88 11.21 -7.99
C MET A 74 10.22 10.15 -9.04
N PHE A 75 9.21 9.62 -9.74
CA PHE A 75 9.42 8.66 -10.82
C PHE A 75 10.21 9.26 -11.98
N GLU A 76 9.87 10.47 -12.42
CA GLU A 76 10.59 11.19 -13.47
C GLU A 76 12.06 11.43 -13.06
N GLN A 77 12.31 11.78 -11.80
CA GLN A 77 13.66 11.94 -11.28
C GLN A 77 14.44 10.61 -11.29
N MET A 78 13.79 9.51 -10.90
CA MET A 78 14.42 8.18 -10.95
C MET A 78 14.81 7.78 -12.38
N GLU A 79 14.02 8.18 -13.39
CA GLU A 79 14.34 7.95 -14.80
C GLU A 79 15.54 8.82 -15.25
N GLN A 80 15.56 10.09 -14.85
CA GLN A 80 16.68 11.01 -15.13
C GLN A 80 17.98 10.51 -14.50
N ASP A 81 17.90 10.01 -13.28
CA ASP A 81 19.04 9.46 -12.52
C ASP A 81 19.44 8.05 -12.99
N LYS A 82 18.73 7.49 -13.96
CA LYS A 82 18.94 6.14 -14.50
C LYS A 82 18.81 5.02 -13.47
N ILE A 83 18.05 5.25 -12.40
CA ILE A 83 17.67 4.23 -11.42
C ILE A 83 16.69 3.25 -12.07
N ILE A 84 15.80 3.77 -12.92
CA ILE A 84 14.84 3.03 -13.74
C ILE A 84 15.01 3.42 -15.20
N SER A 85 14.41 2.63 -16.10
CA SER A 85 14.38 2.93 -17.53
C SER A 85 13.03 2.55 -18.14
N THR A 86 12.40 3.50 -18.80
CA THR A 86 11.18 3.27 -19.60
C THR A 86 11.47 2.91 -21.05
N ARG A 87 12.75 2.84 -21.42
CA ARG A 87 13.18 2.56 -22.80
C ARG A 87 12.73 1.18 -23.24
N GLY A 88 11.98 1.12 -24.32
CA GLY A 88 11.49 -0.13 -24.92
C GLY A 88 10.18 -0.64 -24.33
N LEU A 89 9.62 0.05 -23.36
CA LEU A 89 8.28 -0.28 -22.86
C LEU A 89 7.21 0.05 -23.89
N LYS A 90 6.16 -0.75 -23.89
CA LYS A 90 4.94 -0.42 -24.65
C LYS A 90 4.27 0.83 -24.04
N PRO A 91 3.50 1.61 -24.84
CA PRO A 91 2.82 2.81 -24.32
C PRO A 91 1.87 2.54 -23.15
N ASP A 92 1.26 1.35 -23.12
CA ASP A 92 0.31 0.86 -22.12
C ASP A 92 0.94 0.04 -21.00
N ALA A 93 2.28 -0.02 -20.93
CA ALA A 93 2.97 -0.74 -19.88
C ALA A 93 2.71 -0.09 -18.52
N VAL A 94 2.39 -0.93 -17.54
CA VAL A 94 2.21 -0.50 -16.14
C VAL A 94 3.58 -0.09 -15.57
N LYS A 95 3.64 1.13 -15.04
CA LYS A 95 4.88 1.73 -14.53
C LYS A 95 4.88 1.91 -13.02
N TYR A 96 3.70 1.89 -12.40
CA TYR A 96 3.52 2.11 -10.98
C TYR A 96 2.66 1.01 -10.37
N GLY A 97 2.92 0.66 -9.16
CA GLY A 97 2.15 -0.32 -8.42
C GLY A 97 1.90 0.11 -6.98
N GLU A 98 0.78 -0.30 -6.46
CA GLU A 98 0.43 -0.14 -5.06
C GLU A 98 0.21 -1.50 -4.42
N LEU A 99 0.92 -1.77 -3.32
CA LEU A 99 0.76 -2.95 -2.51
C LEU A 99 0.06 -2.58 -1.21
N VAL A 100 -1.10 -3.16 -0.99
CA VAL A 100 -1.90 -2.93 0.22
C VAL A 100 -1.90 -4.19 1.07
N PHE A 101 -1.43 -4.07 2.32
CA PHE A 101 -1.59 -5.09 3.35
C PHE A 101 -2.70 -4.69 4.30
N ASP A 102 -3.66 -5.57 4.48
CA ASP A 102 -4.79 -5.39 5.38
C ASP A 102 -4.93 -6.63 6.26
N VAL A 103 -4.87 -6.42 7.56
CA VAL A 103 -5.01 -7.47 8.56
C VAL A 103 -6.25 -7.17 9.39
N ASN A 104 -6.99 -8.20 9.75
CA ASN A 104 -8.12 -8.04 10.66
C ASN A 104 -7.67 -7.30 11.93
N SER A 105 -8.27 -6.14 12.18
CA SER A 105 -7.89 -5.29 13.32
C SER A 105 -8.02 -5.99 14.67
N ALA A 106 -8.93 -6.98 14.79
CA ALA A 106 -9.04 -7.80 15.99
C ALA A 106 -7.74 -8.56 16.30
N TYR A 107 -7.02 -9.02 15.28
CA TYR A 107 -5.71 -9.63 15.44
C TYR A 107 -4.75 -8.71 16.17
N PHE A 108 -4.64 -7.47 15.72
CA PHE A 108 -3.76 -6.50 16.37
C PHE A 108 -4.18 -6.18 17.80
N TYR A 109 -5.48 -5.97 18.05
CA TYR A 109 -5.97 -5.71 19.39
C TYR A 109 -5.69 -6.86 20.37
N ASN A 110 -5.73 -8.09 19.89
CA ASN A 110 -5.43 -9.28 20.69
C ASN A 110 -3.92 -9.51 20.92
N HIS A 111 -3.04 -8.85 20.14
CA HIS A 111 -1.59 -9.08 20.19
C HIS A 111 -0.77 -7.84 20.62
N GLY A 112 -1.39 -6.83 21.18
CA GLY A 112 -0.69 -5.63 21.66
C GLY A 112 -1.12 -4.33 20.99
N GLY A 113 -2.16 -4.37 20.16
CA GLY A 113 -2.80 -3.18 19.61
C GLY A 113 -1.95 -2.43 18.60
N TYR A 114 -1.96 -1.11 18.72
CA TYR A 114 -1.32 -0.21 17.78
C TYR A 114 0.20 -0.43 17.64
N GLU A 115 0.91 -0.62 18.74
CA GLU A 115 2.37 -0.81 18.68
C GLU A 115 2.76 -2.13 17.99
N PHE A 116 1.98 -3.17 18.21
CA PHE A 116 2.17 -4.43 17.49
C PHE A 116 1.87 -4.28 16.00
N ALA A 117 0.79 -3.58 15.62
CA ALA A 117 0.47 -3.32 14.22
C ALA A 117 1.58 -2.51 13.52
N LYS A 118 2.11 -1.50 14.19
CA LYS A 118 3.22 -0.68 13.70
C LYS A 118 4.47 -1.53 13.43
N GLN A 119 4.84 -2.43 14.35
CA GLN A 119 5.97 -3.33 14.14
C GLN A 119 5.70 -4.32 12.99
N PHE A 120 4.50 -4.91 12.95
CA PHE A 120 4.10 -5.83 11.89
C PHE A 120 4.22 -5.21 10.50
N TYR A 121 3.71 -3.97 10.33
CA TYR A 121 3.77 -3.28 9.05
C TYR A 121 5.18 -2.74 8.73
N ALA A 122 6.00 -2.43 9.73
CA ALA A 122 7.40 -2.13 9.52
C ALA A 122 8.16 -3.35 8.94
N ASP A 123 7.85 -4.54 9.41
CA ASP A 123 8.47 -5.77 8.89
C ASP A 123 7.92 -6.11 7.49
N ALA A 124 6.62 -5.87 7.23
CA ALA A 124 6.06 -5.98 5.88
C ALA A 124 6.72 -5.00 4.89
N TYR A 125 7.01 -3.77 5.33
CA TYR A 125 7.75 -2.80 4.52
C TYR A 125 9.16 -3.29 4.18
N LYS A 126 9.91 -3.82 5.16
CA LYS A 126 11.24 -4.39 4.90
C LYS A 126 11.20 -5.53 3.88
N ALA A 127 10.23 -6.43 4.02
CA ALA A 127 10.02 -7.50 3.05
C ALA A 127 9.70 -6.96 1.65
N ALA A 128 8.89 -5.91 1.55
CA ALA A 128 8.61 -5.25 0.28
C ALA A 128 9.88 -4.63 -0.35
N VAL A 129 10.74 -4.00 0.46
CA VAL A 129 12.04 -3.47 0.00
C VAL A 129 12.91 -4.58 -0.59
N GLU A 130 12.97 -5.74 0.06
CA GLU A 130 13.72 -6.89 -0.45
C GLU A 130 13.15 -7.43 -1.77
N ILE A 131 11.83 -7.55 -1.86
CA ILE A 131 11.12 -8.05 -3.05
C ILE A 131 11.35 -7.11 -4.25
N VAL A 132 11.27 -5.79 -4.06
CA VAL A 132 11.46 -4.82 -5.15
C VAL A 132 12.95 -4.58 -5.47
N GLY A 133 13.86 -5.17 -4.71
CA GLY A 133 15.30 -5.06 -4.97
C GLY A 133 15.95 -3.78 -4.45
N GLY A 134 15.27 -3.05 -3.58
CA GLY A 134 15.83 -1.89 -2.89
C GLY A 134 14.83 -0.78 -2.60
N GLU A 135 15.13 -0.02 -1.56
CA GLU A 135 14.28 1.08 -1.08
C GLU A 135 14.12 2.22 -2.11
N GLN A 136 15.11 2.37 -3.02
CA GLN A 136 15.06 3.37 -4.09
C GLN A 136 13.87 3.19 -5.05
N TYR A 137 13.28 1.99 -5.13
CA TYR A 137 12.12 1.71 -5.99
C TYR A 137 10.78 1.98 -5.31
N ILE A 138 10.77 2.27 -4.02
CA ILE A 138 9.56 2.60 -3.27
C ILE A 138 9.42 4.13 -3.21
N LEU A 139 8.27 4.64 -3.62
CA LEU A 139 7.95 6.08 -3.58
C LEU A 139 7.49 6.50 -2.18
N SER A 140 6.59 5.73 -1.58
CA SER A 140 6.07 5.95 -0.23
C SER A 140 5.63 4.64 0.40
N ALA A 141 5.65 4.58 1.72
CA ALA A 141 5.10 3.48 2.50
C ALA A 141 4.49 4.03 3.79
N VAL A 142 3.18 3.88 3.94
CA VAL A 142 2.43 4.45 5.06
C VAL A 142 1.50 3.44 5.70
N MET A 143 1.51 3.37 7.03
CA MET A 143 0.47 2.69 7.81
C MET A 143 -0.63 3.70 8.13
N HIS A 144 -1.84 3.43 7.68
CA HIS A 144 -3.04 4.16 8.06
C HIS A 144 -3.62 3.59 9.35
N ALA A 145 -3.88 4.43 10.33
CA ALA A 145 -4.53 4.11 11.59
C ALA A 145 -5.75 5.02 11.85
N ASP A 146 -6.20 5.71 10.82
CA ASP A 146 -7.28 6.69 10.84
C ASP A 146 -8.51 6.28 10.03
N GLU A 147 -8.60 5.03 9.59
CA GLU A 147 -9.75 4.55 8.81
C GLU A 147 -10.72 3.72 9.67
N ARG A 148 -12.03 3.90 9.45
CA ARG A 148 -13.07 3.10 10.11
C ARG A 148 -13.23 1.75 9.43
N ASN A 149 -13.42 0.72 10.25
CA ASN A 149 -13.79 -0.60 9.75
C ASN A 149 -15.31 -0.66 9.51
N ARG A 150 -15.74 -0.69 8.24
CA ARG A 150 -17.18 -0.82 7.89
C ARG A 150 -17.74 -2.24 8.06
N GLY A 151 -16.91 -3.23 8.35
CA GLY A 151 -17.29 -4.65 8.33
C GLY A 151 -18.10 -5.13 9.53
N ASN A 152 -18.18 -4.38 10.62
CA ASN A 152 -18.91 -4.76 11.83
C ASN A 152 -19.84 -3.66 12.28
N VAL A 153 -21.14 -3.87 12.07
CA VAL A 153 -22.20 -3.10 12.73
C VAL A 153 -22.04 -3.33 14.23
N GLY A 154 -21.46 -2.34 14.93
CA GLY A 154 -21.25 -2.39 16.39
C GLY A 154 -19.79 -2.38 16.87
N SER A 155 -18.80 -2.52 16.01
CA SER A 155 -17.40 -2.30 16.39
C SER A 155 -16.97 -0.88 16.05
N SER A 156 -16.69 -0.08 17.08
CA SER A 156 -16.00 1.22 16.96
C SER A 156 -14.51 1.06 16.59
N GLY A 157 -14.13 -0.08 15.99
CA GLY A 157 -12.77 -0.43 15.68
C GLY A 157 -12.22 0.38 14.51
N VAL A 158 -11.04 0.95 14.71
CA VAL A 158 -10.26 1.56 13.65
C VAL A 158 -9.52 0.46 12.91
N ARG A 159 -9.56 0.53 11.59
CA ARG A 159 -8.79 -0.31 10.70
C ARG A 159 -7.34 0.19 10.67
N MET A 160 -6.41 -0.73 10.74
CA MET A 160 -5.00 -0.48 10.50
C MET A 160 -4.59 -1.27 9.26
N CYS A 161 -4.14 -0.56 8.23
CA CYS A 161 -3.65 -1.15 7.00
C CYS A 161 -2.39 -0.41 6.55
N THR A 162 -1.58 -1.01 5.69
CA THR A 162 -0.45 -0.31 5.10
C THR A 162 -0.54 -0.30 3.60
N THR A 163 -0.09 0.79 3.02
CA THR A 163 0.01 1.00 1.58
C THR A 163 1.46 1.31 1.23
N ILE A 164 1.98 0.59 0.25
CA ILE A 164 3.33 0.78 -0.29
C ILE A 164 3.20 1.07 -1.78
N THR A 165 3.59 2.28 -2.18
CA THR A 165 3.59 2.70 -3.58
C THR A 165 5.00 2.58 -4.13
N SER A 166 5.15 1.87 -5.25
CA SER A 166 6.45 1.60 -5.87
C SER A 166 6.42 1.89 -7.37
N CYS A 167 7.60 2.14 -7.93
CA CYS A 167 7.76 2.04 -9.37
C CYS A 167 7.79 0.56 -9.78
N GLY A 168 6.99 0.20 -10.79
CA GLY A 168 6.91 -1.18 -11.29
C GLY A 168 8.06 -1.60 -12.21
N LEU A 169 9.10 -0.77 -12.32
CA LEU A 169 10.22 -0.98 -13.24
C LEU A 169 11.47 -1.36 -12.44
N TYR A 170 11.84 -2.64 -12.51
CA TYR A 170 13.01 -3.17 -11.84
C TYR A 170 14.14 -3.46 -12.82
N PRO A 171 15.42 -3.34 -12.42
CA PRO A 171 16.55 -3.75 -13.25
C PRO A 171 16.47 -5.25 -13.52
N GLY A 172 16.26 -5.62 -14.78
CA GLY A 172 16.15 -7.02 -15.22
C GLY A 172 14.72 -7.54 -15.37
N GLY A 173 13.71 -6.75 -15.06
CA GLY A 173 12.31 -7.12 -15.20
C GLY A 173 11.84 -7.03 -16.66
N GLY A 174 11.70 -8.19 -17.34
CA GLY A 174 10.75 -8.29 -18.44
C GLY A 174 9.35 -8.46 -17.85
N GLU A 175 8.38 -7.92 -18.51
CA GLU A 175 6.91 -8.07 -18.45
C GLU A 175 6.17 -8.43 -17.14
N THR A 176 6.83 -8.81 -16.05
CA THR A 176 6.19 -9.19 -14.78
C THR A 176 6.77 -8.42 -13.60
N ASN A 177 5.90 -7.83 -12.80
CA ASN A 177 6.27 -7.18 -11.54
C ASN A 177 6.67 -8.27 -10.53
N PRO A 178 7.93 -8.33 -10.02
CA PRO A 178 8.38 -9.38 -9.09
C PRO A 178 7.56 -9.44 -7.80
N VAL A 179 6.92 -8.34 -7.40
CA VAL A 179 5.96 -8.35 -6.28
C VAL A 179 4.76 -9.22 -6.62
N VAL A 180 4.30 -9.23 -7.87
CA VAL A 180 3.19 -10.06 -8.34
C VAL A 180 3.60 -11.54 -8.39
N GLU A 181 4.80 -11.84 -8.88
CA GLU A 181 5.31 -13.23 -8.94
C GLU A 181 5.55 -13.82 -7.55
N ALA A 182 6.18 -13.06 -6.66
CA ALA A 182 6.42 -13.51 -5.28
C ALA A 182 5.13 -13.77 -4.48
N MET A 183 4.00 -13.17 -4.91
CA MET A 183 2.69 -13.36 -4.28
C MET A 183 1.87 -14.50 -4.92
N GLN A 184 2.28 -14.99 -6.09
CA GLN A 184 1.58 -16.07 -6.81
C GLN A 184 2.19 -17.45 -6.54
N GLY A 185 3.36 -17.53 -5.96
CA GLY A 185 4.04 -18.76 -5.51
C GLY A 185 3.71 -19.11 -4.08
#